data_f683acc85ad314be3ec52b0ce7e69cca
#
_entry.id   f683acc85ad314be3ec52b0ce7e69cca
#
_cell.length_a   1.000
_cell.length_b   1.000
_cell.length_c   1.000
_cell.angle_alpha   90.00
_cell.angle_beta   90.00
_cell.angle_gamma   90.00
#
_symmetry.space_group_name_H-M   'P 1'
#
loop_
_entity.id
_entity.type
_entity.pdbx_description
1 polymer ?
#
loop_
_entity_poly.entity_id
_entity_poly.type
_entity_poly.pdbx_seq_one_letter_code
_entity_poly.pdbx_strand_id
1 'polypeptide(L)'
;MSTKPDYAVTVGNVTFANDKPLALIAGPCQLESRDHAFMMAGALKEMSDRLGIGLVYKTSYDKANRTSIGGKRGLGLEKSLEIFADIRSTFGLPVLTDVHTEEQCR
;
A
#
# COMPACT_ATOMS: atom_id res chain seq x y z
N MET A 1 22.41 21.84 14.35
CA MET A 1 22.61 20.88 13.27
C MET A 1 22.56 19.46 13.85
N SER A 2 21.81 18.59 13.22
CA SER A 2 21.71 17.21 13.69
C SER A 2 23.00 16.45 13.41
N THR A 3 23.50 15.70 14.39
CA THR A 3 24.66 14.81 14.24
C THR A 3 24.23 13.41 13.81
N LYS A 4 22.91 13.14 13.76
CA LYS A 4 22.40 11.84 13.34
C LYS A 4 22.42 11.75 11.81
N PRO A 5 22.86 10.62 11.26
CA PRO A 5 22.77 10.45 9.81
C PRO A 5 21.32 10.42 9.36
N ASP A 6 21.06 10.98 8.21
CA ASP A 6 19.75 10.86 7.57
C ASP A 6 19.63 9.49 6.92
N TYR A 7 18.56 8.79 7.24
CA TYR A 7 18.31 7.47 6.67
C TYR A 7 17.32 7.58 5.52
N ALA A 8 17.62 6.85 4.46
CA ALA A 8 16.72 6.70 3.34
C ALA A 8 16.16 5.28 3.34
N VAL A 9 14.86 5.15 3.09
CA VAL A 9 14.21 3.86 2.95
C VAL A 9 13.64 3.78 1.53
N THR A 10 14.03 2.75 0.80
CA THR A 10 13.59 2.55 -0.58
C THR A 10 12.64 1.37 -0.65
N VAL A 11 11.46 1.61 -1.24
CA VAL A 11 10.45 0.59 -1.48
C VAL A 11 10.18 0.59 -2.99
N GLY A 12 10.70 -0.43 -3.69
CA GLY A 12 10.64 -0.43 -5.14
C GLY A 12 11.36 0.78 -5.71
N ASN A 13 10.65 1.61 -6.46
CA ASN A 13 11.19 2.83 -7.07
C ASN A 13 10.90 4.10 -6.25
N VAL A 14 10.41 3.94 -5.01
CA VAL A 14 10.02 5.07 -4.16
C VAL A 14 11.01 5.19 -3.00
N THR A 15 11.56 6.37 -2.78
CA THR A 15 12.51 6.63 -1.70
C THR A 15 11.92 7.61 -0.69
N PHE A 16 11.96 7.19 0.57
CA PHE A 16 11.51 7.99 1.72
C PHE A 16 12.75 8.50 2.45
N ALA A 17 12.94 9.80 2.47
CA ALA A 17 14.07 10.43 3.18
C ALA A 17 13.74 11.90 3.44
N ASN A 18 14.39 12.46 4.48
CA ASN A 18 14.15 13.84 4.86
C ASN A 18 14.63 14.84 3.82
N ASP A 19 15.60 14.46 3.00
CA ASP A 19 16.20 15.33 1.99
C ASP A 19 15.68 15.06 0.57
N LYS A 20 14.64 14.26 0.43
CA LYS A 20 14.05 13.89 -0.85
C LYS A 20 12.64 14.47 -0.98
N PRO A 21 12.11 14.57 -2.20
CA PRO A 21 10.72 14.98 -2.38
C PRO A 21 9.77 14.09 -1.61
N LEU A 22 8.59 14.61 -1.30
CA LEU A 22 7.56 13.88 -0.57
C LEU A 22 7.26 12.56 -1.26
N ALA A 23 7.26 11.48 -0.49
CA ALA A 23 6.78 10.17 -0.92
C ALA A 23 5.57 9.80 -0.07
N LEU A 24 4.61 9.10 -0.67
CA LEU A 24 3.31 8.88 -0.06
C LEU A 24 3.00 7.39 0.02
N ILE A 25 2.52 6.97 1.18
CA ILE A 25 1.90 5.66 1.36
C ILE A 25 0.40 5.93 1.47
N ALA A 26 -0.38 5.43 0.53
CA ALA A 26 -1.81 5.72 0.48
C ALA A 26 -2.60 4.60 -0.17
N GLY A 27 -3.84 4.48 0.23
CA GLY A 27 -4.79 3.51 -0.30
C GLY A 27 -6.02 3.42 0.60
N PRO A 28 -7.04 2.68 0.17
CA PRO A 28 -8.24 2.51 0.99
C PRO A 28 -7.93 1.70 2.25
N CYS A 29 -8.73 1.90 3.29
CA CYS A 29 -8.53 1.21 4.57
C CYS A 29 -8.58 -0.30 4.43
N GLN A 30 -9.40 -0.80 3.50
CA GLN A 30 -9.62 -2.23 3.33
C GLN A 30 -9.67 -2.60 1.85
N LEU A 31 -9.12 -3.75 1.53
CA LEU A 31 -9.26 -4.37 0.22
C LEU A 31 -10.63 -5.01 0.14
N GLU A 32 -11.59 -4.31 -0.44
CA GLU A 32 -12.98 -4.75 -0.49
C GLU A 32 -13.29 -5.60 -1.70
N SER A 33 -12.76 -5.25 -2.85
CA SER A 33 -12.94 -5.98 -4.10
C SER A 33 -11.82 -5.63 -5.06
N ARG A 34 -11.65 -6.46 -6.07
CA ARG A 34 -10.69 -6.20 -7.15
C ARG A 34 -11.01 -4.89 -7.87
N ASP A 35 -12.26 -4.68 -8.23
CA ASP A 35 -12.66 -3.48 -8.97
C ASP A 35 -12.42 -2.21 -8.18
N HIS A 36 -12.77 -2.23 -6.90
CA HIS A 36 -12.52 -1.09 -6.01
C HIS A 36 -11.01 -0.81 -5.88
N ALA A 37 -10.22 -1.85 -5.68
CA ALA A 37 -8.77 -1.71 -5.55
C ALA A 37 -8.14 -1.12 -6.81
N PHE A 38 -8.55 -1.61 -7.98
CA PHE A 38 -8.02 -1.10 -9.25
C PHE A 38 -8.44 0.35 -9.50
N MET A 39 -9.68 0.70 -9.18
CA MET A 39 -10.15 2.07 -9.30
C MET A 39 -9.35 3.01 -8.41
N MET A 40 -9.13 2.62 -7.14
CA MET A 40 -8.38 3.43 -6.20
C MET A 40 -6.90 3.54 -6.57
N ALA A 41 -6.29 2.43 -6.96
CA ALA A 41 -4.88 2.43 -7.36
C ALA A 41 -4.65 3.30 -8.60
N GLY A 42 -5.54 3.20 -9.58
CA GLY A 42 -5.46 4.02 -10.78
C GLY A 42 -5.60 5.51 -10.50
N ALA A 43 -6.56 5.89 -9.64
CA ALA A 43 -6.76 7.29 -9.26
C ALA A 43 -5.56 7.85 -8.50
N LEU A 44 -5.02 7.09 -7.55
CA LEU A 44 -3.85 7.51 -6.78
C LEU A 44 -2.60 7.60 -7.68
N LYS A 45 -2.43 6.66 -8.59
CA LYS A 45 -1.32 6.69 -9.55
C LYS A 45 -1.38 7.95 -10.42
N GLU A 46 -2.54 8.27 -10.94
CA GLU A 46 -2.72 9.47 -11.76
C GLU A 46 -2.41 10.73 -10.97
N MET A 47 -2.89 10.83 -9.73
CA MET A 47 -2.61 11.99 -8.88
C MET A 47 -1.12 12.10 -8.54
N SER A 48 -0.47 10.98 -8.19
CA SER A 48 0.95 11.01 -7.84
C SER A 48 1.82 11.37 -9.03
N ASP A 49 1.49 10.88 -10.22
CA ASP A 49 2.22 11.22 -11.44
C ASP A 49 2.07 12.72 -11.76
N ARG A 50 0.86 13.25 -11.64
CA ARG A 50 0.60 14.67 -11.90
C ARG A 50 1.34 15.56 -10.92
N LEU A 51 1.44 15.16 -9.66
CA LEU A 51 2.11 15.92 -8.61
C LEU A 51 3.62 15.65 -8.56
N GLY A 52 4.11 14.66 -9.29
CA GLY A 52 5.54 14.34 -9.29
C GLY A 52 6.03 13.73 -7.98
N ILE A 53 5.18 13.01 -7.26
CA ILE A 53 5.55 12.37 -5.99
C ILE A 53 5.57 10.85 -6.14
N GLY A 54 6.41 10.19 -5.33
CA GLY A 54 6.43 8.73 -5.28
C GLY A 54 5.26 8.19 -4.48
N LEU A 55 4.72 7.06 -4.91
CA LEU A 55 3.55 6.44 -4.28
C LEU A 55 3.80 4.96 -4.01
N VAL A 56 3.54 4.55 -2.77
CA VAL A 56 3.39 3.14 -2.39
C VAL A 56 1.90 2.94 -2.11
N TYR A 57 1.27 2.03 -2.85
CA TYR A 57 -0.15 1.72 -2.66
C TYR A 57 -0.30 0.80 -1.45
N LYS A 58 -1.09 1.23 -0.48
CA LYS A 58 -1.29 0.48 0.77
C LYS A 58 -2.77 0.27 1.03
N THR A 59 -3.14 -0.98 1.29
CA THR A 59 -4.47 -1.32 1.78
C THR A 59 -4.37 -2.57 2.65
N SER A 60 -5.27 -2.70 3.63
CA SER A 60 -5.28 -3.87 4.50
C SER A 60 -6.07 -4.99 3.83
N TYR A 61 -5.45 -6.16 3.70
CA TYR A 61 -6.16 -7.32 3.14
C TYR A 61 -7.15 -7.91 4.14
N ASP A 62 -6.93 -7.71 5.45
CA ASP A 62 -7.75 -8.26 6.51
C ASP A 62 -7.84 -7.27 7.67
N LYS A 63 -9.06 -6.90 8.07
CA LYS A 63 -9.32 -6.04 9.23
C LYS A 63 -9.57 -6.89 10.47
N ALA A 64 -8.51 -7.52 10.98
CA ALA A 64 -8.59 -8.39 12.14
C ALA A 64 -9.08 -7.67 13.41
N ASN A 65 -8.97 -6.34 13.45
CA ASN A 65 -9.42 -5.53 14.60
C ASN A 65 -10.88 -5.11 14.50
N ARG A 66 -11.64 -5.57 13.52
CA ARG A 66 -13.08 -5.28 13.46
C ARG A 66 -13.79 -6.04 14.56
N THR A 67 -14.62 -5.32 15.31
CA THR A 67 -15.35 -5.88 16.45
C THR A 67 -16.78 -6.31 16.10
N SER A 68 -17.31 -5.84 14.96
CA SER A 68 -18.66 -6.18 14.53
C SER A 68 -18.70 -7.58 13.92
N ILE A 69 -19.63 -8.40 14.37
CA ILE A 69 -19.83 -9.76 13.85
C ILE A 69 -20.19 -9.73 12.36
N GLY A 70 -20.93 -8.72 11.92
CA GLY A 70 -21.29 -8.53 10.51
C GLY A 70 -20.25 -7.76 9.69
N GLY A 71 -19.13 -7.35 10.28
CA GLY A 71 -18.13 -6.58 9.59
C GLY A 71 -17.31 -7.42 8.61
N LYS A 72 -17.08 -6.86 7.43
CA LYS A 72 -16.20 -7.51 6.45
C LYS A 72 -14.76 -7.44 6.92
N ARG A 73 -14.06 -8.56 6.92
CA ARG A 73 -12.64 -8.63 7.23
C ARG A 73 -11.76 -8.59 6.00
N GLY A 74 -12.32 -8.84 4.80
CA GLY A 74 -11.57 -8.83 3.56
C GLY A 74 -11.85 -10.06 2.71
N LEU A 75 -11.08 -10.21 1.65
CA LEU A 75 -11.27 -11.24 0.63
C LEU A 75 -10.51 -12.53 0.90
N GLY A 76 -9.67 -12.56 1.94
CA GLY A 76 -8.78 -13.66 2.20
C GLY A 76 -7.39 -13.43 1.60
N LEU A 77 -6.41 -14.12 2.17
CA LEU A 77 -5.00 -13.85 1.87
C LEU A 77 -4.65 -14.16 0.41
N GLU A 78 -4.99 -15.34 -0.08
CA GLU A 78 -4.58 -15.76 -1.42
C GLU A 78 -5.13 -14.85 -2.50
N LYS A 79 -6.43 -14.53 -2.42
CA LYS A 79 -7.08 -13.64 -3.38
C LYS A 79 -6.52 -12.24 -3.30
N SER A 80 -6.23 -11.77 -2.10
CA SER A 80 -5.63 -10.46 -1.89
C SER A 80 -4.23 -10.37 -2.51
N LEU A 81 -3.41 -11.41 -2.36
CA LEU A 81 -2.07 -11.43 -2.95
C LEU A 81 -2.12 -11.36 -4.46
N GLU A 82 -3.09 -12.02 -5.10
CA GLU A 82 -3.27 -11.92 -6.54
C GLU A 82 -3.61 -10.50 -6.97
N ILE A 83 -4.49 -9.83 -6.23
CA ILE A 83 -4.87 -8.44 -6.52
C ILE A 83 -3.68 -7.51 -6.35
N PHE A 84 -2.90 -7.66 -5.28
CA PHE A 84 -1.69 -6.87 -5.05
C PHE A 84 -0.68 -7.06 -6.17
N ALA A 85 -0.46 -8.31 -6.61
CA ALA A 85 0.47 -8.59 -7.70
C ALA A 85 0.00 -7.94 -9.01
N ASP A 86 -1.29 -7.97 -9.29
CA ASP A 86 -1.85 -7.37 -10.49
C ASP A 86 -1.77 -5.83 -10.45
N ILE A 87 -2.00 -5.22 -9.29
CA ILE A 87 -1.83 -3.77 -9.13
C ILE A 87 -0.38 -3.37 -9.39
N ARG A 88 0.55 -4.12 -8.81
CA ARG A 88 1.98 -3.84 -9.00
C ARG A 88 2.37 -3.92 -10.47
N SER A 89 1.92 -4.95 -11.17
CA SER A 89 2.29 -5.13 -12.57
C SER A 89 1.55 -4.16 -13.50
N THR A 90 0.29 -3.83 -13.20
CA THR A 90 -0.52 -2.95 -14.06
C THR A 90 -0.09 -1.49 -13.95
N PHE A 91 0.14 -1.01 -12.74
CA PHE A 91 0.41 0.41 -12.48
C PHE A 91 1.87 0.71 -12.19
N GLY A 92 2.71 -0.32 -12.01
CA GLY A 92 4.11 -0.12 -11.64
C GLY A 92 4.28 0.45 -10.23
N LEU A 93 3.30 0.26 -9.34
CA LEU A 93 3.34 0.76 -7.98
C LEU A 93 3.88 -0.29 -7.03
N PRO A 94 4.79 0.07 -6.12
CA PRO A 94 5.05 -0.79 -4.96
C PRO A 94 3.78 -0.91 -4.14
N VAL A 95 3.56 -2.09 -3.56
CA VAL A 95 2.35 -2.39 -2.77
C VAL A 95 2.74 -2.76 -1.35
N LEU A 96 1.85 -2.46 -0.41
CA LEU A 96 2.08 -2.65 1.02
C LEU A 96 0.77 -3.09 1.68
N THR A 97 0.86 -4.01 2.62
CA THR A 97 -0.26 -4.38 3.48
C THR A 97 0.25 -4.62 4.89
N ASP A 98 -0.63 -4.49 5.86
CA ASP A 98 -0.35 -4.93 7.22
C ASP A 98 -0.61 -6.43 7.36
N VAL A 99 0.05 -7.04 8.33
CA VAL A 99 -0.10 -8.46 8.63
C VAL A 99 -0.40 -8.61 10.11
N HIS A 100 -0.97 -9.75 10.51
CA HIS A 100 -1.48 -9.94 11.86
C HIS A 100 -0.94 -11.19 12.55
N THR A 101 -0.15 -12.01 11.87
CA THR A 101 0.53 -13.17 12.44
C THR A 101 1.97 -13.23 11.94
N GLU A 102 2.81 -13.97 12.66
CA GLU A 102 4.20 -14.14 12.25
C GLU A 102 4.32 -14.88 10.91
N GLU A 103 3.43 -15.82 10.64
CA GLU A 103 3.41 -16.55 9.38
C GLU A 103 3.18 -15.63 8.19
N GLN A 104 2.36 -14.61 8.36
CA GLN A 104 2.03 -13.67 7.30
C GLN A 104 3.18 -12.74 6.94
N CYS A 105 4.23 -12.71 7.76
CA CYS A 105 5.42 -11.91 7.47
C CYS A 105 6.35 -12.56 6.45
N ARG A 106 6.12 -13.83 6.06
CA ARG A 106 7.02 -14.61 5.20
C ARG A 106 6.56 -14.63 3.71
#